data_7e342222b981c30ecf8c478ccc8711c9
#
_entry.id   7e342222b981c30ecf8c478ccc8711c9
#
_cell.length_a   1.000
_cell.length_b   1.000
_cell.length_c   1.000
_cell.angle_alpha   90.00
_cell.angle_beta   90.00
_cell.angle_gamma   90.00
#
_symmetry.space_group_name_H-M   'P 1'
#
loop_
_entity.id
_entity.type
_entity.pdbx_description
1 polymer ?
#
loop_
_entity_poly.entity_id
_entity_poly.type
_entity_poly.pdbx_seq_one_letter_code
_entity_poly.pdbx_strand_id
1 'polypeptide(L)'
;LENFRLLQNRHDQILVEGIGGLMVPLRPDYLVADLALDLGLPLIVVSRVTLGTLNHTLLTLTAAKKAGIDVAGVILNRMEDRELNAVEREQAGLIRELSGTEILGECLFIDKLSVERFNDEQLARKIETWINIAP
;
A
#
# COMPACT_ATOMS: atom_id res chain seq x y z
N LEU A 1 -17.67 -8.04 -7.21
CA LEU A 1 -17.45 -9.20 -6.31
C LEU A 1 -17.50 -10.54 -7.04
N GLU A 2 -18.41 -10.73 -8.01
CA GLU A 2 -18.52 -11.99 -8.77
C GLU A 2 -17.20 -12.36 -9.47
N ASN A 3 -16.61 -11.41 -10.21
CA ASN A 3 -15.32 -11.63 -10.87
C ASN A 3 -14.19 -11.94 -9.88
N PHE A 4 -14.18 -11.33 -8.70
CA PHE A 4 -13.22 -11.64 -7.66
C PHE A 4 -13.36 -13.10 -7.18
N ARG A 5 -14.57 -13.58 -6.94
CA ARG A 5 -14.82 -14.99 -6.57
C ARG A 5 -14.37 -15.97 -7.66
N LEU A 6 -14.57 -15.61 -8.93
CA LEU A 6 -14.08 -16.42 -10.04
C LEU A 6 -12.54 -16.50 -10.08
N LEU A 7 -11.86 -15.40 -9.77
CA LEU A 7 -10.39 -15.37 -9.69
C LEU A 7 -9.89 -16.20 -8.50
N GLN A 8 -10.53 -16.11 -7.34
CA GLN A 8 -10.18 -16.91 -6.16
C GLN A 8 -10.17 -18.43 -6.43
N ASN A 9 -11.06 -18.90 -7.30
CA ASN A 9 -11.11 -20.31 -7.67
C ASN A 9 -10.04 -20.74 -8.68
N ARG A 10 -9.24 -19.79 -9.22
CA ARG A 10 -8.29 -20.04 -10.30
C ARG A 10 -6.85 -19.69 -9.94
N HIS A 11 -6.64 -18.96 -8.85
CA HIS A 11 -5.34 -18.44 -8.46
C HIS A 11 -5.10 -18.63 -6.97
N ASP A 12 -3.90 -19.05 -6.61
CA ASP A 12 -3.48 -19.23 -5.22
C ASP A 12 -3.30 -17.89 -4.49
N GLN A 13 -3.00 -16.83 -5.25
CA GLN A 13 -2.81 -15.48 -4.72
C GLN A 13 -3.52 -14.45 -5.61
N ILE A 14 -4.16 -13.47 -4.99
CA ILE A 14 -4.79 -12.36 -5.68
C ILE A 14 -4.39 -11.07 -4.99
N LEU A 15 -3.86 -10.14 -5.76
CA LEU A 15 -3.64 -8.76 -5.35
C LEU A 15 -4.71 -7.89 -6.00
N VAL A 16 -5.43 -7.13 -5.18
CA VAL A 16 -6.43 -6.16 -5.66
C VAL A 16 -5.89 -4.76 -5.45
N GLU A 17 -5.70 -4.03 -6.53
CA GLU A 17 -5.26 -2.63 -6.49
C GLU A 17 -6.46 -1.69 -6.58
N GLY A 18 -6.55 -0.73 -5.65
CA GLY A 18 -7.50 0.37 -5.68
C GLY A 18 -6.94 1.59 -6.41
N ILE A 19 -7.80 2.42 -6.99
CA ILE A 19 -7.41 3.65 -7.70
C ILE A 19 -7.57 4.85 -6.76
N GLY A 20 -6.49 5.61 -6.60
CA GLY A 20 -6.46 6.88 -5.86
C GLY A 20 -6.36 6.69 -4.34
N GLY A 21 -7.45 6.43 -3.65
CA GLY A 21 -7.45 6.23 -2.19
C GLY A 21 -8.80 5.77 -1.68
N LEU A 22 -8.90 5.44 -0.39
CA LEU A 22 -10.09 4.84 0.22
C LEU A 22 -11.38 5.65 0.03
N MET A 23 -11.26 6.98 0.00
CA MET A 23 -12.43 7.88 -0.11
C MET A 23 -12.79 8.21 -1.57
N VAL A 24 -12.15 7.58 -2.56
CA VAL A 24 -12.50 7.79 -3.97
C VAL A 24 -13.79 7.06 -4.29
N PRO A 25 -14.79 7.74 -4.89
CA PRO A 25 -16.03 7.11 -5.29
C PRO A 25 -15.83 6.26 -6.56
N LEU A 26 -16.20 5.00 -6.48
CA LEU A 26 -16.34 4.10 -7.63
C LEU A 26 -17.71 4.28 -8.29
N ARG A 27 -18.68 4.68 -7.48
CA ARG A 27 -20.04 5.10 -7.85
C ARG A 27 -20.49 6.18 -6.86
N PRO A 28 -21.57 6.93 -7.13
CA PRO A 28 -22.02 8.01 -6.26
C PRO A 28 -22.22 7.61 -4.79
N ASP A 29 -22.58 6.37 -4.53
CA ASP A 29 -22.91 5.78 -3.23
C ASP A 29 -21.98 4.63 -2.82
N TYR A 30 -20.79 4.49 -3.44
CA TYR A 30 -19.90 3.37 -3.21
C TYR A 30 -18.42 3.78 -3.40
N LEU A 31 -17.69 3.79 -2.31
CA LEU A 31 -16.29 4.19 -2.27
C LEU A 31 -15.33 2.98 -2.46
N VAL A 32 -14.05 3.27 -2.67
CA VAL A 32 -12.99 2.24 -2.58
C VAL A 32 -12.99 1.58 -1.21
N ALA A 33 -13.29 2.31 -0.13
CA ALA A 33 -13.44 1.77 1.21
C ALA A 33 -14.54 0.70 1.30
N ASP A 34 -15.68 0.95 0.66
CA ASP A 34 -16.79 -0.02 0.62
C ASP A 34 -16.40 -1.29 -0.12
N LEU A 35 -15.66 -1.14 -1.24
CA LEU A 35 -15.12 -2.29 -1.97
C LEU A 35 -14.13 -3.09 -1.11
N ALA A 36 -13.25 -2.43 -0.36
CA ALA A 36 -12.29 -3.10 0.52
C ALA A 36 -13.00 -3.92 1.60
N LEU A 37 -14.08 -3.37 2.20
CA LEU A 37 -14.94 -4.08 3.15
C LEU A 37 -15.63 -5.28 2.51
N ASP A 38 -16.22 -5.09 1.35
CA ASP A 38 -16.93 -6.16 0.63
C ASP A 38 -16.01 -7.31 0.20
N LEU A 39 -14.74 -7.02 -0.08
CA LEU A 39 -13.74 -8.03 -0.38
C LEU A 39 -13.28 -8.78 0.87
N GLY A 40 -13.33 -8.15 2.04
CA GLY A 40 -12.90 -8.74 3.31
C GLY A 40 -11.41 -9.06 3.36
N LEU A 41 -10.60 -8.35 2.57
CA LEU A 41 -9.15 -8.53 2.50
C LEU A 41 -8.42 -7.52 3.39
N PRO A 42 -7.27 -7.90 3.98
CA PRO A 42 -6.43 -6.94 4.67
C PRO A 42 -5.87 -5.90 3.69
N LEU A 43 -5.87 -4.65 4.12
CA LEU A 43 -5.39 -3.53 3.33
C LEU A 43 -3.90 -3.31 3.55
N ILE A 44 -3.14 -3.17 2.47
CA ILE A 44 -1.78 -2.63 2.49
C ILE A 44 -1.84 -1.20 1.97
N VAL A 45 -1.36 -0.25 2.78
CA VAL A 45 -1.29 1.16 2.39
C VAL A 45 0.08 1.46 1.81
N VAL A 46 0.13 1.85 0.53
CA VAL A 46 1.38 2.30 -0.12
C VAL A 46 1.47 3.81 -0.06
N SER A 47 2.48 4.33 0.64
CA SER A 47 2.70 5.75 0.88
C SER A 47 3.98 6.25 0.22
N ARG A 48 3.90 7.36 -0.52
CA ARG A 48 5.08 7.98 -1.12
C ARG A 48 5.94 8.66 -0.05
N VAL A 49 7.26 8.55 -0.15
CA VAL A 49 8.18 9.27 0.74
C VAL A 49 8.37 10.71 0.21
N THR A 50 7.57 11.62 0.73
CA THR A 50 7.58 13.06 0.34
C THR A 50 6.96 13.93 1.43
N LEU A 51 7.01 15.25 1.26
CA LEU A 51 6.32 16.19 2.15
C LEU A 51 4.80 15.92 2.11
N GLY A 52 4.18 15.89 3.30
CA GLY A 52 2.75 15.63 3.47
C GLY A 52 2.38 14.15 3.67
N THR A 53 3.31 13.22 3.44
CA THR A 53 3.07 11.77 3.58
C THR A 53 2.54 11.39 4.96
N LEU A 54 3.12 11.92 6.03
CA LEU A 54 2.68 11.63 7.39
C LEU A 54 1.18 11.93 7.55
N ASN A 55 0.74 13.12 7.16
CA ASN A 55 -0.66 13.51 7.24
C ASN A 55 -1.56 12.63 6.37
N HIS A 56 -1.21 12.40 5.10
CA HIS A 56 -2.04 11.62 4.19
C HIS A 56 -2.15 10.16 4.64
N THR A 57 -1.05 9.56 5.10
CA THR A 57 -1.03 8.19 5.60
C THR A 57 -1.88 8.05 6.85
N LEU A 58 -1.70 8.93 7.84
CA LEU A 58 -2.49 8.90 9.07
C LEU A 58 -3.99 9.12 8.82
N LEU A 59 -4.37 10.00 7.89
CA LEU A 59 -5.76 10.18 7.47
C LEU A 59 -6.33 8.91 6.82
N THR A 60 -5.56 8.24 5.96
CA THR A 60 -5.97 6.98 5.32
C THR A 60 -6.15 5.87 6.35
N LEU A 61 -5.18 5.70 7.27
CA LEU A 61 -5.25 4.72 8.35
C LEU A 61 -6.43 4.99 9.29
N THR A 62 -6.68 6.26 9.60
CA THR A 62 -7.84 6.66 10.41
C THR A 62 -9.15 6.34 9.71
N ALA A 63 -9.25 6.61 8.40
CA ALA A 63 -10.43 6.28 7.61
C ALA A 63 -10.66 4.77 7.55
N ALA A 64 -9.62 3.98 7.29
CA ALA A 64 -9.67 2.52 7.28
C ALA A 64 -10.18 1.96 8.63
N LYS A 65 -9.59 2.43 9.73
CA LYS A 65 -10.00 2.03 11.08
C LYS A 65 -11.46 2.38 11.38
N LYS A 66 -11.90 3.59 11.02
CA LYS A 66 -13.31 4.01 11.21
C LYS A 66 -14.29 3.20 10.37
N ALA A 67 -13.88 2.80 9.19
CA ALA A 67 -14.66 1.93 8.32
C ALA A 67 -14.64 0.45 8.75
N GLY A 68 -13.80 0.06 9.70
CA GLY A 68 -13.67 -1.34 10.14
C GLY A 68 -12.84 -2.20 9.17
N ILE A 69 -12.01 -1.57 8.34
CA ILE A 69 -11.10 -2.26 7.43
C ILE A 69 -9.84 -2.67 8.22
N ASP A 70 -9.47 -3.94 8.14
CA ASP A 70 -8.22 -4.44 8.68
C ASP A 70 -7.04 -3.95 7.83
N VAL A 71 -5.99 -3.44 8.50
CA VAL A 71 -4.78 -2.92 7.83
C VAL A 71 -3.60 -3.79 8.19
N ALA A 72 -3.09 -4.54 7.20
CA ALA A 72 -1.90 -5.38 7.37
C ALA A 72 -0.63 -4.56 7.61
N GLY A 73 -0.53 -3.36 7.01
CA GLY A 73 0.60 -2.47 7.23
C GLY A 73 0.76 -1.39 6.17
N VAL A 74 1.88 -0.67 6.28
CA VAL A 74 2.25 0.42 5.38
C VAL A 74 3.56 0.06 4.66
N ILE A 75 3.59 0.27 3.35
CA ILE A 75 4.82 0.26 2.55
C ILE A 75 5.16 1.70 2.19
N LEU A 76 6.40 2.12 2.47
CA LEU A 76 6.92 3.40 2.01
C LEU A 76 7.54 3.25 0.63
N ASN A 77 7.19 4.11 -0.31
CA ASN A 77 7.66 4.05 -1.70
C ASN A 77 8.44 5.30 -2.06
N ARG A 78 9.72 5.14 -2.39
CA ARG A 78 10.57 6.24 -2.89
C ARG A 78 10.26 6.52 -4.34
N MET A 79 10.05 7.80 -4.65
CA MET A 79 9.73 8.26 -6.00
C MET A 79 10.98 8.80 -6.75
N GLU A 80 12.11 8.95 -6.06
CA GLU A 80 13.34 9.55 -6.60
C GLU A 80 14.57 8.86 -6.02
N ASP A 81 15.65 8.81 -6.83
CA ASP A 81 16.97 8.36 -6.39
C ASP A 81 17.73 9.55 -5.78
N ARG A 82 17.43 9.84 -4.54
CA ARG A 82 18.11 10.88 -3.74
C ARG A 82 18.17 10.52 -2.28
N GLU A 83 19.03 11.17 -1.56
CA GLU A 83 19.03 11.08 -0.10
C GLU A 83 17.76 11.68 0.49
N LEU A 84 17.24 11.02 1.52
CA LEU A 84 16.12 11.53 2.30
C LEU A 84 16.59 12.70 3.19
N ASN A 85 15.79 13.74 3.28
CA ASN A 85 16.00 14.78 4.27
C ASN A 85 15.64 14.27 5.69
N ALA A 86 15.93 15.08 6.72
CA ALA A 86 15.72 14.70 8.11
C ALA A 86 14.26 14.33 8.41
N VAL A 87 13.31 15.09 7.85
CA VAL A 87 11.85 14.84 8.06
C VAL A 87 11.41 13.53 7.41
N GLU A 88 11.89 13.27 6.20
CA GLU A 88 11.54 12.05 5.46
C GLU A 88 12.09 10.80 6.15
N ARG A 89 13.27 10.86 6.74
CA ARG A 89 13.86 9.74 7.52
C ARG A 89 13.02 9.35 8.74
N GLU A 90 12.36 10.30 9.37
CA GLU A 90 11.53 10.07 10.56
C GLU A 90 10.12 9.55 10.24
N GLN A 91 9.66 9.62 8.98
CA GLN A 91 8.28 9.31 8.61
C GLN A 91 7.84 7.90 9.02
N ALA A 92 8.69 6.89 8.79
CA ALA A 92 8.39 5.50 9.16
C ALA A 92 8.13 5.34 10.66
N GLY A 93 9.02 5.90 11.47
CA GLY A 93 8.91 5.88 12.94
C GLY A 93 7.64 6.59 13.43
N LEU A 94 7.39 7.79 12.90
CA LEU A 94 6.22 8.58 13.28
C LEU A 94 4.90 7.93 12.85
N ILE A 95 4.83 7.33 11.66
CA ILE A 95 3.61 6.61 11.23
C ILE A 95 3.35 5.45 12.19
N ARG A 96 4.36 4.63 12.50
CA ARG A 96 4.23 3.51 13.45
C ARG A 96 3.79 3.99 14.83
N GLU A 97 4.45 5.00 15.38
CA GLU A 97 4.17 5.54 16.71
C GLU A 97 2.75 6.10 16.83
N LEU A 98 2.31 6.91 15.84
CA LEU A 98 1.04 7.62 15.90
C LEU A 98 -0.16 6.76 15.49
N SER A 99 0.02 5.76 14.64
CA SER A 99 -1.10 4.92 14.16
C SER A 99 -1.16 3.54 14.82
N GLY A 100 -0.04 3.06 15.37
CA GLY A 100 0.11 1.68 15.80
C GLY A 100 0.20 0.66 14.66
N THR A 101 0.31 1.14 13.40
CA THR A 101 0.34 0.27 12.20
C THR A 101 1.78 -0.13 11.86
N GLU A 102 1.98 -1.39 11.51
CA GLU A 102 3.29 -1.91 11.10
C GLU A 102 3.78 -1.26 9.81
N ILE A 103 5.10 -0.97 9.75
CA ILE A 103 5.79 -0.61 8.51
C ILE A 103 6.39 -1.88 7.93
N LEU A 104 5.78 -2.35 6.84
CA LEU A 104 6.17 -3.59 6.16
C LEU A 104 7.50 -3.46 5.41
N GLY A 105 7.87 -2.25 5.03
CA GLY A 105 9.14 -1.98 4.38
C GLY A 105 9.17 -0.66 3.63
N GLU A 106 10.32 -0.42 2.99
CA GLU A 106 10.56 0.74 2.14
C GLU A 106 11.03 0.28 0.76
N CYS A 107 10.21 0.56 -0.26
CA CYS A 107 10.55 0.30 -1.65
C CYS A 107 11.44 1.43 -2.16
N LEU A 108 12.67 1.10 -2.54
CA LEU A 108 13.62 2.06 -3.08
C LEU A 108 13.28 2.43 -4.52
N PHE A 109 13.72 3.60 -4.96
CA PHE A 109 13.55 4.02 -6.34
C PHE A 109 14.25 3.06 -7.31
N ILE A 110 13.58 2.72 -8.39
CA ILE A 110 14.10 1.88 -9.46
C ILE A 110 13.97 2.64 -10.78
N ASP A 111 15.13 3.03 -11.35
CA ASP A 111 15.13 3.72 -12.63
C ASP A 111 14.54 2.85 -13.74
N LYS A 112 13.75 3.45 -14.62
CA LYS A 112 13.16 2.81 -15.81
C LYS A 112 12.30 1.58 -15.52
N LEU A 113 11.77 1.45 -14.30
CA LEU A 113 10.81 0.41 -14.02
C LEU A 113 9.56 0.62 -14.88
N SER A 114 9.20 -0.40 -15.64
CA SER A 114 7.98 -0.44 -16.44
C SER A 114 7.22 -1.73 -16.13
N VAL A 115 5.93 -1.62 -15.82
CA VAL A 115 5.07 -2.79 -15.58
C VAL A 115 5.06 -3.74 -16.77
N GLU A 116 5.15 -3.21 -18.00
CA GLU A 116 5.18 -3.99 -19.23
C GLU A 116 6.49 -4.79 -19.44
N ARG A 117 7.56 -4.37 -18.75
CA ARG A 117 8.90 -4.98 -18.86
C ARG A 117 9.32 -5.69 -17.58
N PHE A 118 8.43 -5.74 -16.58
CA PHE A 118 8.72 -6.39 -15.30
C PHE A 118 8.71 -7.91 -15.49
N ASN A 119 9.83 -8.47 -15.88
CA ASN A 119 10.06 -9.91 -15.92
C ASN A 119 11.49 -10.24 -15.45
N ASP A 120 11.94 -9.57 -14.39
CA ASP A 120 13.29 -9.68 -13.87
C ASP A 120 13.25 -10.32 -12.47
N GLU A 121 13.60 -11.62 -12.41
CA GLU A 121 13.67 -12.36 -11.15
C GLU A 121 14.69 -11.76 -10.16
N GLN A 122 15.75 -11.12 -10.64
CA GLN A 122 16.74 -10.49 -9.77
C GLN A 122 16.14 -9.26 -9.08
N LEU A 123 15.32 -8.51 -9.80
CA LEU A 123 14.60 -7.37 -9.25
C LEU A 123 13.54 -7.81 -8.24
N ALA A 124 12.79 -8.86 -8.53
CA ALA A 124 11.82 -9.44 -7.60
C ALA A 124 12.50 -9.83 -6.28
N ARG A 125 13.59 -10.60 -6.33
CA ARG A 125 14.38 -10.97 -5.15
C ARG A 125 14.93 -9.76 -4.38
N LYS A 126 15.32 -8.70 -5.08
CA LYS A 126 15.79 -7.47 -4.46
C LYS A 126 14.66 -6.77 -3.71
N ILE A 127 13.46 -6.68 -4.28
CA ILE A 127 12.27 -6.09 -3.64
C ILE A 127 11.86 -6.91 -2.42
N GLU A 128 11.93 -8.24 -2.46
CA GLU A 128 11.67 -9.11 -1.31
C GLU A 128 12.53 -8.77 -0.09
N THR A 129 13.75 -8.27 -0.28
CA THR A 129 14.59 -7.83 0.84
C THR A 129 14.16 -6.50 1.46
N TRP A 130 13.32 -5.73 0.77
CA TRP A 130 12.87 -4.41 1.22
C TRP A 130 11.52 -4.45 1.94
N ILE A 131 10.72 -5.47 1.65
CA ILE A 131 9.35 -5.58 2.12
C ILE A 131 9.18 -6.89 2.86
N ASN A 132 8.78 -6.82 4.13
CA ASN A 132 8.46 -7.97 4.96
C ASN A 132 6.95 -8.20 4.96
N ILE A 133 6.46 -8.95 3.99
CA ILE A 133 5.08 -9.45 3.99
C ILE A 133 5.18 -10.93 4.39
N ALA A 134 4.90 -11.21 5.67
CA ALA A 134 4.79 -12.59 6.12
C ALA A 134 3.63 -13.28 5.37
N PRO A 135 3.78 -14.54 4.97
CA PRO A 135 2.73 -15.30 4.31
C PRO A 135 1.52 -15.53 5.23
#